data_babe8ce72a9b2650fa26e4bc09720a47
#
_entry.id   babe8ce72a9b2650fa26e4bc09720a47
#
_cell.length_a   1.000
_cell.length_b   1.000
_cell.length_c   1.000
_cell.angle_alpha   90.00
_cell.angle_beta   90.00
_cell.angle_gamma   90.00
#
_symmetry.space_group_name_H-M   'P 1'
#
loop_
_entity.id
_entity.type
_entity.pdbx_description
1 polymer ?
#
loop_
_entity_poly.entity_id
_entity_poly.type
_entity_poly.pdbx_seq_one_letter_code
_entity_poly.pdbx_strand_id
1 'polypeptide(L)'
;VAKDDGAKPDEDKLLPRLRRKYGWLDHLIRANDAFTERYGNHYAAAITYFSVLSVIPILMVAFAVIGLVVAGDQTVLNQITDGINKSVPDGLRDLVGGIVGAALKSGGGIGIFGLVLALYSGVGWMTNLRDALTAQWGQEKKQLPLVSTTIKDLLSLVGLGVALVVSFGLTAAGSGIGRFLLELVGLQDQGWAVFLLKVATILLGLLANTLVFLWVIARLPREHVALRSAVKGAIFAAVGFIVLQQGATLYLGSVTKSPAFTLFGPVIGLLVFANLVSRFLLFVTAWTATAKENMSTVIEPPAPVSIHPRVTVQQGPGLGAVGGAFATGALLGWLGRRKS
;
A
#
# COMPACT_ATOMS: atom_id res chain seq x y z
N VAL A 1 17.68 23.61 42.52
CA VAL A 1 16.23 23.63 42.80
C VAL A 1 15.54 23.89 41.47
N ALA A 2 15.23 22.83 40.74
CA ALA A 2 14.40 22.91 39.55
C ALA A 2 12.95 22.92 39.96
N LYS A 3 12.24 23.98 39.61
CA LYS A 3 10.81 24.16 39.81
C LYS A 3 10.10 23.19 38.85
N ASP A 4 9.53 22.17 39.44
CA ASP A 4 8.62 21.26 38.74
C ASP A 4 7.31 22.03 38.51
N ASP A 5 7.23 22.70 37.36
CA ASP A 5 5.97 23.28 36.89
C ASP A 5 5.09 22.13 36.45
N GLY A 6 4.33 21.59 37.39
CA GLY A 6 3.27 20.61 37.18
C GLY A 6 2.28 21.10 36.14
N ALA A 7 2.60 20.86 34.86
CA ALA A 7 1.68 21.03 33.75
C ALA A 7 0.49 20.11 33.99
N LYS A 8 -0.63 20.68 34.46
CA LYS A 8 -1.93 19.98 34.47
C LYS A 8 -2.17 19.39 33.09
N PRO A 9 -2.60 18.13 32.98
CA PRO A 9 -2.92 17.55 31.67
C PRO A 9 -3.91 18.46 30.96
N ASP A 10 -3.65 18.73 29.70
CA ASP A 10 -4.45 19.57 28.79
C ASP A 10 -5.90 19.04 28.60
N GLU A 11 -6.60 18.74 29.68
CA GLU A 11 -7.96 18.22 29.69
C GLU A 11 -9.00 19.22 29.15
N ASP A 12 -8.62 20.48 29.07
CA ASP A 12 -9.51 21.58 28.64
C ASP A 12 -9.47 21.87 27.14
N LYS A 13 -8.57 21.24 26.39
CA LYS A 13 -8.57 21.40 24.93
C LYS A 13 -9.77 20.69 24.29
N LEU A 14 -10.41 21.33 23.31
CA LEU A 14 -11.61 20.83 22.61
C LEU A 14 -11.39 19.44 21.99
N LEU A 15 -10.19 19.17 21.46
CA LEU A 15 -9.85 17.89 20.82
C LEU A 15 -9.93 16.68 21.76
N PRO A 16 -9.33 16.67 22.96
CA PRO A 16 -9.45 15.56 23.90
C PRO A 16 -10.89 15.28 24.34
N ARG A 17 -11.70 16.34 24.54
CA ARG A 17 -13.13 16.19 24.88
C ARG A 17 -13.92 15.56 23.74
N LEU A 18 -13.68 15.97 22.49
CA LEU A 18 -14.34 15.42 21.30
C LEU A 18 -13.91 13.96 21.05
N ARG A 19 -12.64 13.60 21.25
CA ARG A 19 -12.14 12.23 21.14
C ARG A 19 -12.82 11.30 22.15
N ARG A 20 -13.01 11.73 23.40
CA ARG A 20 -13.73 10.94 24.42
C ARG A 20 -15.21 10.79 24.08
N LYS A 21 -15.84 11.82 23.50
CA LYS A 21 -17.28 11.83 23.18
C LYS A 21 -17.61 11.02 21.93
N TYR A 22 -16.74 11.05 20.91
CA TYR A 22 -17.00 10.43 19.61
C TYR A 22 -15.88 9.42 19.26
N GLY A 23 -16.12 8.14 19.53
CA GLY A 23 -15.16 7.08 19.28
C GLY A 23 -14.74 6.92 17.82
N TRP A 24 -15.62 7.30 16.86
CA TRP A 24 -15.26 7.30 15.44
C TRP A 24 -14.24 8.40 15.10
N LEU A 25 -14.35 9.57 15.74
CA LEU A 25 -13.41 10.67 15.56
C LEU A 25 -12.03 10.31 16.15
N ASP A 26 -12.01 9.69 17.33
CA ASP A 26 -10.79 9.18 17.93
C ASP A 26 -10.09 8.15 17.02
N HIS A 27 -10.86 7.24 16.41
CA HIS A 27 -10.31 6.27 15.45
C HIS A 27 -9.76 6.95 14.18
N LEU A 28 -10.44 7.97 13.64
CA LEU A 28 -9.96 8.74 12.51
C LEU A 28 -8.62 9.46 12.82
N ILE A 29 -8.53 10.07 14.00
CA ILE A 29 -7.30 10.75 14.41
C ILE A 29 -6.16 9.74 14.57
N ARG A 30 -6.39 8.60 15.26
CA ARG A 30 -5.38 7.53 15.34
C ARG A 30 -4.94 7.00 13.99
N ALA A 31 -5.87 6.87 13.06
CA ALA A 31 -5.57 6.45 11.70
C ALA A 31 -4.67 7.47 10.98
N ASN A 32 -4.98 8.77 11.15
CA ASN A 32 -4.18 9.85 10.57
C ASN A 32 -2.77 9.94 11.19
N ASP A 33 -2.70 9.80 12.51
CA ASP A 33 -1.42 9.79 13.24
C ASP A 33 -0.56 8.61 12.76
N ALA A 34 -1.12 7.39 12.72
CA ALA A 34 -0.45 6.20 12.21
C ALA A 34 -0.02 6.34 10.74
N PHE A 35 -0.88 6.91 9.88
CA PHE A 35 -0.55 7.18 8.48
C PHE A 35 0.66 8.11 8.36
N THR A 36 0.71 9.16 9.19
CA THR A 36 1.78 10.16 9.14
C THR A 36 3.08 9.62 9.73
N GLU A 37 3.02 8.99 10.91
CA GLU A 37 4.16 8.39 11.60
C GLU A 37 4.82 7.28 10.77
N ARG A 38 4.01 6.52 10.01
CA ARG A 38 4.47 5.44 9.12
C ARG A 38 4.79 5.91 7.72
N TYR A 39 5.09 7.18 7.55
CA TYR A 39 5.52 7.78 6.27
C TYR A 39 4.54 7.60 5.11
N GLY A 40 3.23 7.60 5.37
CA GLY A 40 2.19 7.35 4.36
C GLY A 40 2.30 8.26 3.13
N ASN A 41 2.59 9.55 3.32
CA ASN A 41 2.78 10.50 2.21
C ASN A 41 3.99 10.17 1.32
N HIS A 42 5.10 9.72 1.91
CA HIS A 42 6.30 9.35 1.16
C HIS A 42 6.07 8.08 0.33
N TYR A 43 5.44 7.08 0.93
CA TYR A 43 5.04 5.88 0.21
C TYR A 43 4.03 6.16 -0.90
N ALA A 44 3.05 7.03 -0.65
CA ALA A 44 2.09 7.43 -1.68
C ALA A 44 2.78 8.10 -2.87
N ALA A 45 3.78 8.97 -2.62
CA ALA A 45 4.57 9.59 -3.69
C ALA A 45 5.39 8.54 -4.48
N ALA A 46 6.01 7.57 -3.80
CA ALA A 46 6.75 6.49 -4.45
C ALA A 46 5.82 5.62 -5.32
N ILE A 47 4.65 5.21 -4.79
CA ILE A 47 3.66 4.44 -5.56
C ILE A 47 3.21 5.25 -6.78
N THR A 48 2.94 6.54 -6.63
CA THR A 48 2.54 7.44 -7.72
C THR A 48 3.60 7.48 -8.82
N TYR A 49 4.86 7.68 -8.46
CA TYR A 49 5.98 7.71 -9.40
C TYR A 49 6.06 6.43 -10.24
N PHE A 50 6.08 5.27 -9.58
CA PHE A 50 6.12 3.99 -10.28
C PHE A 50 4.84 3.69 -11.06
N SER A 51 3.66 4.14 -10.59
CA SER A 51 2.41 3.99 -11.33
C SER A 51 2.48 4.70 -12.68
N VAL A 52 2.95 5.95 -12.68
CA VAL A 52 3.07 6.73 -13.94
C VAL A 52 4.15 6.15 -14.84
N LEU A 53 5.29 5.74 -14.27
CA LEU A 53 6.37 5.13 -15.05
C LEU A 53 5.94 3.81 -15.69
N SER A 54 5.04 3.05 -15.05
CA SER A 54 4.56 1.76 -15.55
C SER A 54 3.50 1.86 -16.66
N VAL A 55 2.87 3.04 -16.85
CA VAL A 55 1.77 3.20 -17.82
C VAL A 55 2.23 2.83 -19.23
N ILE A 56 3.37 3.36 -19.68
CA ILE A 56 3.87 3.12 -21.03
C ILE A 56 4.21 1.64 -21.27
N PRO A 57 5.02 0.97 -20.42
CA PRO A 57 5.27 -0.46 -20.55
C PRO A 57 4.00 -1.33 -20.51
N ILE A 58 3.03 -0.99 -19.63
CA ILE A 58 1.77 -1.74 -19.56
C ILE A 58 0.97 -1.60 -20.85
N LEU A 59 0.88 -0.40 -21.41
CA LEU A 59 0.24 -0.17 -22.69
C LEU A 59 0.93 -0.97 -23.81
N MET A 60 2.26 -0.99 -23.86
CA MET A 60 3.02 -1.76 -24.84
C MET A 60 2.67 -3.26 -24.77
N VAL A 61 2.63 -3.83 -23.57
CA VAL A 61 2.25 -5.24 -23.36
C VAL A 61 0.80 -5.48 -23.73
N ALA A 62 -0.13 -4.63 -23.29
CA ALA A 62 -1.54 -4.77 -23.59
C ALA A 62 -1.79 -4.79 -25.11
N PHE A 63 -1.20 -3.86 -25.87
CA PHE A 63 -1.36 -3.80 -27.32
C PHE A 63 -0.61 -4.91 -28.04
N ALA A 64 0.54 -5.37 -27.54
CA ALA A 64 1.21 -6.54 -28.10
C ALA A 64 0.34 -7.80 -27.95
N VAL A 65 -0.29 -8.01 -26.79
CA VAL A 65 -1.23 -9.13 -26.56
C VAL A 65 -2.45 -9.01 -27.47
N ILE A 66 -3.05 -7.84 -27.58
CA ILE A 66 -4.16 -7.58 -28.49
C ILE A 66 -3.75 -7.88 -29.93
N GLY A 67 -2.59 -7.39 -30.37
CA GLY A 67 -2.06 -7.64 -31.69
C GLY A 67 -1.86 -9.13 -32.00
N LEU A 68 -1.41 -9.93 -31.03
CA LEU A 68 -1.27 -11.38 -31.15
C LEU A 68 -2.63 -12.10 -31.22
N VAL A 69 -3.61 -11.70 -30.43
CA VAL A 69 -4.95 -12.31 -30.40
C VAL A 69 -5.75 -11.99 -31.65
N VAL A 70 -5.61 -10.75 -32.16
CA VAL A 70 -6.36 -10.22 -33.30
C VAL A 70 -5.55 -10.35 -34.58
N ALA A 71 -4.40 -11.06 -34.59
CA ALA A 71 -3.51 -11.17 -35.72
C ALA A 71 -4.28 -11.65 -36.99
N GLY A 72 -4.41 -10.74 -37.96
CA GLY A 72 -5.07 -10.99 -39.25
C GLY A 72 -6.45 -10.36 -39.46
N ASP A 73 -7.14 -9.88 -38.42
CA ASP A 73 -8.41 -9.18 -38.57
C ASP A 73 -8.25 -7.66 -38.54
N GLN A 74 -8.11 -7.07 -39.72
CA GLN A 74 -7.97 -5.62 -39.91
C GLN A 74 -9.20 -4.84 -39.40
N THR A 75 -10.37 -5.46 -39.42
CA THR A 75 -11.62 -4.81 -38.96
C THR A 75 -11.59 -4.56 -37.47
N VAL A 76 -11.17 -5.57 -36.70
CA VAL A 76 -11.04 -5.47 -35.24
C VAL A 76 -9.91 -4.51 -34.87
N LEU A 77 -8.78 -4.54 -35.57
CA LEU A 77 -7.67 -3.60 -35.36
C LEU A 77 -8.10 -2.14 -35.58
N ASN A 78 -8.88 -1.88 -36.64
CA ASN A 78 -9.42 -0.54 -36.91
C ASN A 78 -10.40 -0.11 -35.80
N GLN A 79 -11.30 -0.99 -35.36
CA GLN A 79 -12.24 -0.69 -34.29
C GLN A 79 -11.52 -0.36 -32.97
N ILE A 80 -10.45 -1.10 -32.63
CA ILE A 80 -9.62 -0.82 -31.44
C ILE A 80 -8.93 0.53 -31.59
N THR A 81 -8.33 0.80 -32.75
CA THR A 81 -7.65 2.08 -33.01
C THR A 81 -8.61 3.26 -32.93
N ASP A 82 -9.81 3.13 -33.49
CA ASP A 82 -10.87 4.14 -33.41
C ASP A 82 -11.37 4.33 -31.99
N GLY A 83 -11.52 3.24 -31.24
CA GLY A 83 -11.90 3.28 -29.83
C GLY A 83 -10.86 4.03 -28.98
N ILE A 84 -9.58 3.79 -29.23
CA ILE A 84 -8.46 4.50 -28.57
C ILE A 84 -8.50 5.98 -28.93
N ASN A 85 -8.60 6.30 -30.22
CA ASN A 85 -8.65 7.70 -30.68
C ASN A 85 -9.83 8.49 -30.10
N LYS A 86 -10.96 7.82 -29.84
CA LYS A 86 -12.13 8.46 -29.19
C LYS A 86 -11.98 8.60 -27.68
N SER A 87 -11.21 7.70 -27.04
CA SER A 87 -11.10 7.62 -25.58
C SER A 87 -9.88 8.36 -25.02
N VAL A 88 -8.83 8.53 -25.86
CA VAL A 88 -7.57 9.16 -25.45
C VAL A 88 -7.68 10.68 -25.64
N PRO A 89 -7.31 11.49 -24.61
CA PRO A 89 -7.21 12.95 -24.72
C PRO A 89 -6.28 13.37 -25.87
N ASP A 90 -6.60 14.48 -26.54
CA ASP A 90 -5.88 14.96 -27.72
C ASP A 90 -4.36 15.08 -27.52
N GLY A 91 -3.91 15.57 -26.37
CA GLY A 91 -2.48 15.71 -26.05
C GLY A 91 -1.71 14.40 -25.87
N LEU A 92 -2.38 13.24 -25.80
CA LEU A 92 -1.76 11.93 -25.68
C LEU A 92 -1.99 11.03 -26.91
N ARG A 93 -2.79 11.45 -27.90
CA ARG A 93 -3.14 10.63 -29.06
C ARG A 93 -1.93 10.19 -29.86
N ASP A 94 -1.00 11.10 -30.14
CA ASP A 94 0.20 10.81 -30.91
C ASP A 94 1.12 9.84 -30.18
N LEU A 95 1.27 10.01 -28.87
CA LEU A 95 2.07 9.13 -28.02
C LEU A 95 1.44 7.72 -27.97
N VAL A 96 0.16 7.63 -27.66
CA VAL A 96 -0.55 6.34 -27.58
C VAL A 96 -0.65 5.70 -28.95
N GLY A 97 -0.99 6.45 -30.00
CA GLY A 97 -1.04 5.98 -31.39
C GLY A 97 0.32 5.45 -31.86
N GLY A 98 1.42 6.13 -31.51
CA GLY A 98 2.78 5.67 -31.80
C GLY A 98 3.12 4.34 -31.11
N ILE A 99 2.77 4.19 -29.83
CA ILE A 99 2.98 2.96 -29.05
C ILE A 99 2.15 1.81 -29.66
N VAL A 100 0.86 2.06 -29.93
CA VAL A 100 -0.05 1.08 -30.53
C VAL A 100 0.43 0.65 -31.91
N GLY A 101 0.76 1.61 -32.77
CA GLY A 101 1.25 1.34 -34.12
C GLY A 101 2.56 0.54 -34.11
N ALA A 102 3.48 0.86 -33.22
CA ALA A 102 4.72 0.11 -33.02
C ALA A 102 4.45 -1.31 -32.51
N ALA A 103 3.58 -1.47 -31.50
CA ALA A 103 3.23 -2.78 -30.93
C ALA A 103 2.54 -3.70 -31.95
N LEU A 104 1.63 -3.17 -32.79
CA LEU A 104 0.92 -3.93 -33.80
C LEU A 104 1.79 -4.31 -35.01
N LYS A 105 2.75 -3.45 -35.41
CA LYS A 105 3.60 -3.68 -36.60
C LYS A 105 4.80 -4.59 -36.33
N SER A 106 5.28 -4.70 -35.12
CA SER A 106 6.62 -5.26 -34.86
C SER A 106 6.64 -6.74 -34.48
N GLY A 107 5.54 -7.49 -34.72
CA GLY A 107 5.57 -8.97 -34.80
C GLY A 107 6.31 -9.69 -33.67
N GLY A 108 6.31 -9.19 -32.45
CA GLY A 108 6.88 -9.87 -31.28
C GLY A 108 8.11 -9.18 -30.64
N GLY A 109 9.02 -8.55 -31.39
CA GLY A 109 10.25 -7.97 -30.82
C GLY A 109 10.00 -6.81 -29.83
N ILE A 110 9.15 -5.86 -30.21
CA ILE A 110 8.75 -4.75 -29.32
C ILE A 110 7.88 -5.25 -28.15
N GLY A 111 7.08 -6.31 -28.39
CA GLY A 111 6.31 -6.93 -27.31
C GLY A 111 7.20 -7.53 -26.24
N ILE A 112 8.29 -8.18 -26.59
CA ILE A 112 9.27 -8.74 -25.62
C ILE A 112 9.98 -7.61 -24.87
N PHE A 113 10.44 -6.56 -25.56
CA PHE A 113 11.08 -5.42 -24.91
C PHE A 113 10.11 -4.69 -23.96
N GLY A 114 8.88 -4.45 -24.43
CA GLY A 114 7.82 -3.89 -23.58
C GLY A 114 7.50 -4.75 -22.36
N LEU A 115 7.48 -6.08 -22.53
CA LEU A 115 7.26 -7.02 -21.44
C LEU A 115 8.38 -6.95 -20.39
N VAL A 116 9.65 -6.90 -20.81
CA VAL A 116 10.80 -6.78 -19.89
C VAL A 116 10.72 -5.46 -19.12
N LEU A 117 10.44 -4.35 -19.79
CA LEU A 117 10.25 -3.05 -19.14
C LEU A 117 9.04 -3.03 -18.20
N ALA A 118 7.92 -3.64 -18.61
CA ALA A 118 6.72 -3.73 -17.79
C ALA A 118 6.97 -4.57 -16.53
N LEU A 119 7.66 -5.68 -16.65
CA LEU A 119 8.05 -6.51 -15.51
C LEU A 119 8.99 -5.76 -14.57
N TYR A 120 10.01 -5.07 -15.11
CA TYR A 120 10.95 -4.29 -14.30
C TYR A 120 10.24 -3.17 -13.52
N SER A 121 9.47 -2.34 -14.21
CA SER A 121 8.74 -1.23 -13.57
C SER A 121 7.61 -1.73 -12.67
N GLY A 122 6.91 -2.80 -13.09
CA GLY A 122 5.83 -3.40 -12.33
C GLY A 122 6.29 -4.08 -11.04
N VAL A 123 7.44 -4.76 -11.06
CA VAL A 123 8.05 -5.32 -9.83
C VAL A 123 8.44 -4.18 -8.88
N GLY A 124 9.05 -3.11 -9.40
CA GLY A 124 9.37 -1.92 -8.59
C GLY A 124 8.13 -1.28 -7.95
N TRP A 125 7.06 -1.14 -8.73
CA TRP A 125 5.77 -0.67 -8.23
C TRP A 125 5.19 -1.59 -7.15
N MET A 126 5.17 -2.90 -7.39
CA MET A 126 4.66 -3.90 -6.44
C MET A 126 5.47 -3.92 -5.14
N THR A 127 6.80 -3.83 -5.22
CA THR A 127 7.67 -3.76 -4.05
C THR A 127 7.32 -2.54 -3.18
N ASN A 128 7.19 -1.35 -3.80
CA ASN A 128 6.81 -0.13 -3.08
C ASN A 128 5.40 -0.23 -2.48
N LEU A 129 4.44 -0.77 -3.21
CA LEU A 129 3.08 -0.97 -2.71
C LEU A 129 3.07 -1.92 -1.50
N ARG A 130 3.75 -3.06 -1.58
CA ARG A 130 3.82 -4.04 -0.48
C ARG A 130 4.55 -3.49 0.73
N ASP A 131 5.65 -2.78 0.55
CA ASP A 131 6.37 -2.13 1.64
C ASP A 131 5.51 -1.06 2.31
N ALA A 132 4.80 -0.25 1.53
CA ALA A 132 3.89 0.76 2.03
C ALA A 132 2.73 0.16 2.86
N LEU A 133 2.09 -0.89 2.34
CA LEU A 133 1.01 -1.58 3.05
C LEU A 133 1.52 -2.23 4.34
N THR A 134 2.69 -2.87 4.29
CA THR A 134 3.35 -3.47 5.46
C THR A 134 3.63 -2.41 6.54
N ALA A 135 4.16 -1.25 6.12
CA ALA A 135 4.40 -0.13 7.03
C ALA A 135 3.09 0.41 7.63
N GLN A 136 2.01 0.56 6.82
CA GLN A 136 0.72 1.05 7.31
C GLN A 136 0.02 0.06 8.27
N TRP A 137 0.32 -1.24 8.17
CA TRP A 137 -0.09 -2.22 9.17
C TRP A 137 0.74 -2.16 10.47
N GLY A 138 1.82 -1.37 10.50
CA GLY A 138 2.75 -1.31 11.64
C GLY A 138 3.61 -2.56 11.77
N GLN A 139 3.75 -3.32 10.69
CA GLN A 139 4.59 -4.52 10.64
C GLN A 139 6.05 -4.13 10.41
N GLU A 140 6.98 -4.86 11.02
CA GLU A 140 8.41 -4.64 10.79
C GLU A 140 8.84 -5.14 9.40
N LYS A 141 9.71 -4.36 8.76
CA LYS A 141 10.31 -4.77 7.49
C LYS A 141 11.35 -5.85 7.73
N LYS A 142 10.96 -7.12 7.58
CA LYS A 142 11.92 -8.23 7.61
C LYS A 142 12.88 -8.16 6.43
N GLN A 143 14.17 -8.29 6.71
CA GLN A 143 15.18 -8.43 5.66
C GLN A 143 15.07 -9.85 5.07
N LEU A 144 14.48 -9.94 3.89
CA LEU A 144 14.36 -11.18 3.13
C LEU A 144 15.42 -11.19 2.01
N PRO A 145 15.88 -12.37 1.57
CA PRO A 145 16.76 -12.48 0.41
C PRO A 145 16.13 -11.80 -0.82
N LEU A 146 16.91 -11.01 -1.56
CA LEU A 146 16.45 -10.22 -2.72
C LEU A 146 15.68 -11.08 -3.73
N VAL A 147 16.21 -12.26 -4.07
CA VAL A 147 15.57 -13.18 -5.03
C VAL A 147 14.18 -13.61 -4.57
N SER A 148 14.05 -14.05 -3.29
CA SER A 148 12.76 -14.45 -2.73
C SER A 148 11.75 -13.29 -2.71
N THR A 149 12.22 -12.09 -2.42
CA THR A 149 11.37 -10.89 -2.42
C THR A 149 10.86 -10.59 -3.82
N THR A 150 11.76 -10.56 -4.82
CA THR A 150 11.42 -10.28 -6.22
C THR A 150 10.42 -11.29 -6.78
N ILE A 151 10.60 -12.60 -6.51
CA ILE A 151 9.67 -13.64 -6.95
C ILE A 151 8.29 -13.45 -6.30
N LYS A 152 8.23 -13.15 -5.01
CA LYS A 152 6.97 -12.89 -4.31
C LYS A 152 6.28 -11.64 -4.83
N ASP A 153 7.04 -10.58 -5.14
CA ASP A 153 6.51 -9.34 -5.69
C ASP A 153 5.98 -9.56 -7.12
N LEU A 154 6.68 -10.36 -7.94
CA LEU A 154 6.22 -10.76 -9.26
C LEU A 154 4.93 -11.59 -9.20
N LEU A 155 4.86 -12.59 -8.32
CA LEU A 155 3.64 -13.38 -8.12
C LEU A 155 2.48 -12.51 -7.62
N SER A 156 2.76 -11.54 -6.76
CA SER A 156 1.77 -10.58 -6.29
C SER A 156 1.29 -9.66 -7.40
N LEU A 157 2.19 -9.23 -8.29
CA LEU A 157 1.85 -8.43 -9.48
C LEU A 157 0.93 -9.20 -10.42
N VAL A 158 1.28 -10.45 -10.73
CA VAL A 158 0.45 -11.33 -11.57
C VAL A 158 -0.90 -11.59 -10.91
N GLY A 159 -0.92 -11.88 -9.61
CA GLY A 159 -2.16 -12.09 -8.85
C GLY A 159 -3.07 -10.86 -8.86
N LEU A 160 -2.51 -9.65 -8.72
CA LEU A 160 -3.26 -8.40 -8.84
C LEU A 160 -3.79 -8.21 -10.27
N GLY A 161 -2.97 -8.50 -11.29
CA GLY A 161 -3.38 -8.45 -12.68
C GLY A 161 -4.58 -9.36 -12.96
N VAL A 162 -4.53 -10.62 -12.49
CA VAL A 162 -5.64 -11.56 -12.59
C VAL A 162 -6.88 -11.05 -11.84
N ALA A 163 -6.72 -10.53 -10.62
CA ALA A 163 -7.83 -9.97 -9.85
C ALA A 163 -8.50 -8.79 -10.57
N LEU A 164 -7.72 -7.92 -11.22
CA LEU A 164 -8.24 -6.82 -12.03
C LEU A 164 -8.98 -7.32 -13.27
N VAL A 165 -8.41 -8.26 -14.02
CA VAL A 165 -9.06 -8.85 -15.21
C VAL A 165 -10.38 -9.50 -14.83
N VAL A 166 -10.42 -10.27 -13.73
CA VAL A 166 -11.66 -10.87 -13.22
C VAL A 166 -12.66 -9.79 -12.82
N SER A 167 -12.21 -8.73 -12.12
CA SER A 167 -13.08 -7.63 -11.70
C SER A 167 -13.69 -6.88 -12.88
N PHE A 168 -12.88 -6.52 -13.89
CA PHE A 168 -13.35 -5.86 -15.09
C PHE A 168 -14.27 -6.79 -15.92
N GLY A 169 -13.89 -8.07 -16.05
CA GLY A 169 -14.69 -9.08 -16.71
C GLY A 169 -16.07 -9.25 -16.05
N LEU A 170 -16.11 -9.29 -14.74
CA LEU A 170 -17.36 -9.38 -13.97
C LEU A 170 -18.27 -8.17 -14.19
N THR A 171 -17.68 -6.98 -14.19
CA THR A 171 -18.41 -5.72 -14.42
C THR A 171 -18.94 -5.63 -15.86
N ALA A 172 -18.12 -5.98 -16.83
CA ALA A 172 -18.50 -5.99 -18.24
C ALA A 172 -19.58 -7.04 -18.52
N ALA A 173 -19.41 -8.26 -18.00
CA ALA A 173 -20.39 -9.33 -18.12
C ALA A 173 -21.73 -8.95 -17.47
N GLY A 174 -21.70 -8.34 -16.27
CA GLY A 174 -22.90 -7.90 -15.58
C GLY A 174 -23.72 -6.90 -16.39
N SER A 175 -23.08 -5.95 -17.05
CA SER A 175 -23.77 -4.97 -17.91
C SER A 175 -24.24 -5.57 -19.24
N GLY A 176 -23.45 -6.43 -19.89
CA GLY A 176 -23.77 -7.07 -21.16
C GLY A 176 -24.85 -8.14 -21.00
N ILE A 177 -24.66 -9.09 -20.11
CA ILE A 177 -25.62 -10.17 -19.81
C ILE A 177 -26.93 -9.58 -19.28
N GLY A 178 -26.87 -8.55 -18.42
CA GLY A 178 -28.07 -7.93 -17.91
C GLY A 178 -28.95 -7.31 -19.00
N ARG A 179 -28.34 -6.62 -19.99
CA ARG A 179 -29.09 -6.09 -21.14
C ARG A 179 -29.66 -7.22 -22.00
N PHE A 180 -28.86 -8.23 -22.31
CA PHE A 180 -29.31 -9.40 -23.07
C PHE A 180 -30.50 -10.10 -22.38
N LEU A 181 -30.47 -10.25 -21.05
CA LEU A 181 -31.59 -10.84 -20.31
C LEU A 181 -32.85 -9.97 -20.38
N LEU A 182 -32.73 -8.63 -20.30
CA LEU A 182 -33.84 -7.72 -20.44
C LEU A 182 -34.47 -7.80 -21.85
N GLU A 183 -33.64 -7.91 -22.88
CA GLU A 183 -34.08 -8.10 -24.28
C GLU A 183 -34.80 -9.44 -24.45
N LEU A 184 -34.23 -10.52 -23.89
CA LEU A 184 -34.85 -11.87 -23.98
C LEU A 184 -36.23 -11.95 -23.35
N VAL A 185 -36.45 -11.21 -22.26
CA VAL A 185 -37.73 -11.17 -21.53
C VAL A 185 -38.67 -10.05 -22.03
N GLY A 186 -38.18 -9.22 -22.98
CA GLY A 186 -38.94 -8.09 -23.53
C GLY A 186 -39.16 -6.94 -22.56
N LEU A 187 -38.28 -6.79 -21.59
CA LEU A 187 -38.34 -5.75 -20.54
C LEU A 187 -37.35 -4.59 -20.79
N GLN A 188 -36.69 -4.53 -21.95
CA GLN A 188 -35.69 -3.52 -22.24
C GLN A 188 -36.21 -2.09 -22.22
N ASP A 189 -37.52 -1.88 -22.50
CA ASP A 189 -38.19 -0.59 -22.52
C ASP A 189 -38.90 -0.24 -21.19
N GLN A 190 -38.89 -1.17 -20.23
CA GLN A 190 -39.52 -0.95 -18.93
C GLN A 190 -38.58 -0.21 -17.98
N GLY A 191 -38.94 1.03 -17.61
CA GLY A 191 -38.10 1.92 -16.78
C GLY A 191 -37.67 1.29 -15.45
N TRP A 192 -38.54 0.53 -14.78
CA TRP A 192 -38.23 -0.16 -13.53
C TRP A 192 -37.22 -1.29 -13.72
N ALA A 193 -37.29 -2.02 -14.82
CA ALA A 193 -36.37 -3.12 -15.11
C ALA A 193 -34.97 -2.58 -15.44
N VAL A 194 -34.88 -1.51 -16.24
CA VAL A 194 -33.65 -0.78 -16.52
C VAL A 194 -33.06 -0.19 -15.25
N PHE A 195 -33.89 0.37 -14.36
CA PHE A 195 -33.43 0.87 -13.05
C PHE A 195 -32.85 -0.26 -12.17
N LEU A 196 -33.55 -1.40 -12.07
CA LEU A 196 -33.03 -2.55 -11.32
C LEU A 196 -31.72 -3.08 -11.89
N LEU A 197 -31.59 -3.17 -13.23
CA LEU A 197 -30.33 -3.56 -13.86
C LEU A 197 -29.22 -2.58 -13.54
N LYS A 198 -29.48 -1.26 -13.56
CA LYS A 198 -28.51 -0.25 -13.20
C LYS A 198 -28.04 -0.41 -11.75
N VAL A 199 -28.96 -0.62 -10.82
CA VAL A 199 -28.62 -0.86 -9.40
C VAL A 199 -27.80 -2.14 -9.25
N ALA A 200 -28.21 -3.23 -9.89
CA ALA A 200 -27.48 -4.50 -9.86
C ALA A 200 -26.04 -4.35 -10.42
N THR A 201 -25.87 -3.62 -11.52
CA THR A 201 -24.55 -3.34 -12.12
C THR A 201 -23.68 -2.52 -11.18
N ILE A 202 -24.24 -1.51 -10.50
CA ILE A 202 -23.50 -0.71 -9.51
C ILE A 202 -23.05 -1.58 -8.32
N LEU A 203 -23.95 -2.43 -7.81
CA LEU A 203 -23.65 -3.34 -6.70
C LEU A 203 -22.58 -4.38 -7.11
N LEU A 204 -22.67 -4.91 -8.32
CA LEU A 204 -21.68 -5.84 -8.85
C LEU A 204 -20.31 -5.17 -9.01
N GLY A 205 -20.28 -3.94 -9.52
CA GLY A 205 -19.04 -3.14 -9.60
C GLY A 205 -18.46 -2.82 -8.22
N LEU A 206 -19.31 -2.49 -7.25
CA LEU A 206 -18.87 -2.27 -5.86
C LEU A 206 -18.30 -3.57 -5.26
N LEU A 207 -18.95 -4.70 -5.49
CA LEU A 207 -18.47 -6.01 -5.05
C LEU A 207 -17.11 -6.33 -5.68
N ALA A 208 -16.99 -6.16 -6.99
CA ALA A 208 -15.76 -6.39 -7.74
C ALA A 208 -14.59 -5.52 -7.20
N ASN A 209 -14.83 -4.22 -7.01
CA ASN A 209 -13.85 -3.32 -6.39
C ASN A 209 -13.51 -3.75 -4.96
N THR A 210 -14.52 -4.15 -4.17
CA THR A 210 -14.29 -4.62 -2.79
C THR A 210 -13.39 -5.86 -2.76
N LEU A 211 -13.56 -6.80 -3.68
CA LEU A 211 -12.72 -8.00 -3.78
C LEU A 211 -11.27 -7.64 -4.13
N VAL A 212 -11.06 -6.70 -5.07
CA VAL A 212 -9.71 -6.20 -5.40
C VAL A 212 -9.07 -5.53 -4.18
N PHE A 213 -9.76 -4.61 -3.51
CA PHE A 213 -9.21 -3.95 -2.31
C PHE A 213 -9.01 -4.91 -1.15
N LEU A 214 -9.89 -5.91 -0.99
CA LEU A 214 -9.71 -6.96 0.01
C LEU A 214 -8.42 -7.74 -0.26
N TRP A 215 -8.18 -8.10 -1.51
CA TRP A 215 -6.95 -8.77 -1.90
C TRP A 215 -5.73 -7.89 -1.63
N VAL A 216 -5.79 -6.61 -1.99
CA VAL A 216 -4.71 -5.62 -1.76
C VAL A 216 -4.42 -5.46 -0.26
N ILE A 217 -5.44 -5.19 0.55
CA ILE A 217 -5.26 -4.87 1.98
C ILE A 217 -4.91 -6.12 2.82
N ALA A 218 -5.43 -7.30 2.44
CA ALA A 218 -5.27 -8.52 3.23
C ALA A 218 -4.10 -9.41 2.78
N ARG A 219 -3.78 -9.43 1.49
CA ARG A 219 -2.82 -10.40 0.90
C ARG A 219 -1.51 -9.80 0.47
N LEU A 220 -1.47 -8.51 0.12
CA LEU A 220 -0.23 -7.86 -0.30
C LEU A 220 0.75 -7.57 0.84
N PRO A 221 0.32 -7.18 2.07
CA PRO A 221 1.26 -7.00 3.17
C PRO A 221 2.16 -8.22 3.35
N ARG A 222 3.38 -8.00 3.83
CA ARG A 222 4.38 -9.08 3.94
C ARG A 222 4.06 -10.10 5.03
N GLU A 223 3.25 -9.71 6.01
CA GLU A 223 2.74 -10.57 7.07
C GLU A 223 1.21 -10.76 6.96
N HIS A 224 0.73 -11.87 7.51
CA HIS A 224 -0.68 -12.21 7.44
C HIS A 224 -1.55 -11.23 8.22
N VAL A 225 -2.63 -10.80 7.60
CA VAL A 225 -3.61 -9.88 8.16
C VAL A 225 -4.94 -10.62 8.38
N ALA A 226 -5.63 -10.30 9.47
CA ALA A 226 -6.92 -10.88 9.77
C ALA A 226 -7.97 -10.45 8.71
N LEU A 227 -8.52 -11.40 7.98
CA LEU A 227 -9.49 -11.15 6.90
C LEU A 227 -10.71 -10.35 7.39
N ARG A 228 -11.19 -10.63 8.60
CA ARG A 228 -12.36 -9.95 9.18
C ARG A 228 -12.17 -8.43 9.28
N SER A 229 -10.98 -7.99 9.64
CA SER A 229 -10.63 -6.58 9.72
C SER A 229 -10.44 -5.98 8.33
N ALA A 230 -9.77 -6.72 7.43
CA ALA A 230 -9.51 -6.27 6.06
C ALA A 230 -10.80 -6.06 5.25
N VAL A 231 -11.87 -6.85 5.48
CA VAL A 231 -13.16 -6.69 4.79
C VAL A 231 -13.76 -5.30 5.03
N LYS A 232 -13.76 -4.81 6.28
CA LYS A 232 -14.28 -3.46 6.60
C LYS A 232 -13.48 -2.37 5.86
N GLY A 233 -12.15 -2.50 5.85
CA GLY A 233 -11.26 -1.62 5.11
C GLY A 233 -11.49 -1.70 3.59
N ALA A 234 -11.67 -2.89 3.05
CA ALA A 234 -11.92 -3.11 1.63
C ALA A 234 -13.22 -2.47 1.14
N ILE A 235 -14.30 -2.59 1.91
CA ILE A 235 -15.57 -1.92 1.59
C ILE A 235 -15.40 -0.40 1.63
N PHE A 236 -14.74 0.13 2.66
CA PHE A 236 -14.46 1.57 2.75
C PHE A 236 -13.58 2.04 1.60
N ALA A 237 -12.54 1.27 1.24
CA ALA A 237 -11.68 1.56 0.09
C ALA A 237 -12.47 1.55 -1.23
N ALA A 238 -13.35 0.58 -1.45
CA ALA A 238 -14.14 0.48 -2.67
C ALA A 238 -15.12 1.65 -2.83
N VAL A 239 -15.84 2.01 -1.78
CA VAL A 239 -16.76 3.16 -1.79
C VAL A 239 -15.99 4.47 -2.03
N GLY A 240 -14.92 4.70 -1.26
CA GLY A 240 -14.12 5.91 -1.40
C GLY A 240 -13.42 6.01 -2.77
N PHE A 241 -13.00 4.89 -3.35
CA PHE A 241 -12.43 4.86 -4.70
C PHE A 241 -13.44 5.29 -5.75
N ILE A 242 -14.70 4.82 -5.66
CA ILE A 242 -15.78 5.26 -6.55
C ILE A 242 -15.99 6.77 -6.41
N VAL A 243 -15.99 7.32 -5.19
CA VAL A 243 -16.12 8.76 -4.96
C VAL A 243 -14.94 9.53 -5.57
N LEU A 244 -13.70 9.05 -5.36
CA LEU A 244 -12.50 9.65 -5.97
C LEU A 244 -12.57 9.62 -7.51
N GLN A 245 -13.03 8.52 -8.08
CA GLN A 245 -13.18 8.35 -9.52
C GLN A 245 -14.20 9.33 -10.11
N GLN A 246 -15.35 9.51 -9.44
CA GLN A 246 -16.35 10.50 -9.84
C GLN A 246 -15.81 11.93 -9.72
N GLY A 247 -15.13 12.24 -8.62
CA GLY A 247 -14.47 13.53 -8.42
C GLY A 247 -13.43 13.84 -9.50
N ALA A 248 -12.62 12.85 -9.86
CA ALA A 248 -11.64 12.98 -10.95
C ALA A 248 -12.33 13.25 -12.30
N THR A 249 -13.42 12.55 -12.60
CA THR A 249 -14.19 12.76 -13.85
C THR A 249 -14.76 14.17 -13.93
N LEU A 250 -15.34 14.68 -12.81
CA LEU A 250 -15.87 16.05 -12.75
C LEU A 250 -14.76 17.09 -12.89
N TYR A 251 -13.62 16.87 -12.21
CA TYR A 251 -12.46 17.76 -12.32
C TYR A 251 -11.92 17.81 -13.75
N LEU A 252 -11.68 16.68 -14.38
CA LEU A 252 -11.22 16.61 -15.77
C LEU A 252 -12.19 17.34 -16.71
N GLY A 253 -13.51 17.11 -16.57
CA GLY A 253 -14.52 17.78 -17.38
C GLY A 253 -14.55 19.30 -17.23
N SER A 254 -14.13 19.85 -16.08
CA SER A 254 -14.06 21.28 -15.84
C SER A 254 -12.81 21.96 -16.40
N VAL A 255 -11.66 21.26 -16.43
CA VAL A 255 -10.34 21.83 -16.73
C VAL A 255 -9.94 21.67 -18.21
N THR A 256 -10.53 20.70 -18.92
CA THR A 256 -10.23 20.42 -20.35
C THR A 256 -10.43 21.59 -21.30
N LYS A 257 -11.08 22.66 -20.88
CA LYS A 257 -11.33 23.85 -21.68
C LYS A 257 -10.13 24.83 -21.78
N SER A 258 -9.05 24.60 -21.03
CA SER A 258 -7.87 25.47 -21.05
C SER A 258 -6.82 24.97 -22.05
N PRO A 259 -6.26 25.82 -22.94
CA PRO A 259 -5.20 25.41 -23.88
C PRO A 259 -3.96 24.83 -23.22
N ALA A 260 -3.54 25.37 -22.07
CA ALA A 260 -2.41 24.86 -21.30
C ALA A 260 -2.68 23.46 -20.74
N PHE A 261 -3.93 23.15 -20.40
CA PHE A 261 -4.33 21.83 -19.92
C PHE A 261 -4.32 20.78 -21.02
N THR A 262 -4.56 21.15 -22.26
CA THR A 262 -4.53 20.21 -23.40
C THR A 262 -3.16 19.51 -23.54
N LEU A 263 -2.07 20.24 -23.26
CA LEU A 263 -0.71 19.70 -23.37
C LEU A 263 -0.26 18.89 -22.11
N PHE A 264 -0.45 19.47 -20.93
CA PHE A 264 0.10 18.90 -19.68
C PHE A 264 -0.97 18.26 -18.78
N GLY A 265 -2.22 18.62 -18.99
CA GLY A 265 -3.33 18.21 -18.12
C GLY A 265 -3.49 16.69 -17.96
N PRO A 266 -3.44 15.88 -19.01
CA PRO A 266 -3.57 14.44 -18.88
C PRO A 266 -2.49 13.81 -17.98
N VAL A 267 -1.23 14.25 -18.12
CA VAL A 267 -0.12 13.73 -17.32
C VAL A 267 -0.22 14.21 -15.87
N ILE A 268 -0.50 15.49 -15.67
CA ILE A 268 -0.69 16.06 -14.33
C ILE A 268 -1.94 15.46 -13.67
N GLY A 269 -3.02 15.30 -14.43
CA GLY A 269 -4.25 14.66 -13.94
C GLY A 269 -4.02 13.23 -13.49
N LEU A 270 -3.26 12.45 -14.27
CA LEU A 270 -2.86 11.09 -13.91
C LEU A 270 -2.01 11.06 -12.65
N LEU A 271 -1.01 11.96 -12.54
CA LEU A 271 -0.17 12.09 -11.34
C LEU A 271 -0.99 12.41 -10.10
N VAL A 272 -1.86 13.41 -10.18
CA VAL A 272 -2.72 13.83 -9.06
C VAL A 272 -3.68 12.72 -8.68
N PHE A 273 -4.33 12.08 -9.65
CA PHE A 273 -5.25 10.97 -9.39
C PHE A 273 -4.54 9.78 -8.75
N ALA A 274 -3.42 9.35 -9.31
CA ALA A 274 -2.62 8.25 -8.77
C ALA A 274 -2.15 8.57 -7.34
N ASN A 275 -1.75 9.83 -7.06
CA ASN A 275 -1.34 10.25 -5.71
C ASN A 275 -2.52 10.23 -4.73
N LEU A 276 -3.69 10.73 -5.13
CA LEU A 276 -4.89 10.71 -4.29
C LEU A 276 -5.31 9.28 -3.96
N VAL A 277 -5.36 8.40 -4.96
CA VAL A 277 -5.70 6.98 -4.78
C VAL A 277 -4.68 6.29 -3.86
N SER A 278 -3.39 6.54 -4.06
CA SER A 278 -2.33 5.96 -3.23
C SER A 278 -2.43 6.43 -1.77
N ARG A 279 -2.61 7.74 -1.53
CA ARG A 279 -2.82 8.29 -0.18
C ARG A 279 -4.06 7.71 0.47
N PHE A 280 -5.16 7.65 -0.28
CA PHE A 280 -6.41 7.11 0.22
C PHE A 280 -6.29 5.63 0.58
N LEU A 281 -5.71 4.81 -0.28
CA LEU A 281 -5.47 3.39 -0.01
C LEU A 281 -4.64 3.16 1.26
N LEU A 282 -3.52 3.91 1.40
CA LEU A 282 -2.65 3.80 2.56
C LEU A 282 -3.33 4.32 3.83
N PHE A 283 -4.12 5.39 3.73
CA PHE A 283 -4.92 5.89 4.84
C PHE A 283 -5.98 4.86 5.29
N VAL A 284 -6.71 4.24 4.36
CA VAL A 284 -7.68 3.17 4.67
C VAL A 284 -6.97 1.97 5.31
N THR A 285 -5.76 1.64 4.85
CA THR A 285 -4.96 0.57 5.46
C THR A 285 -4.57 0.92 6.89
N ALA A 286 -4.09 2.15 7.16
CA ALA A 286 -3.79 2.63 8.50
C ALA A 286 -5.05 2.65 9.39
N TRP A 287 -6.20 3.09 8.84
CA TRP A 287 -7.49 3.07 9.53
C TRP A 287 -7.92 1.64 9.90
N THR A 288 -7.73 0.69 9.00
CA THR A 288 -8.01 -0.72 9.28
C THR A 288 -7.06 -1.27 10.34
N ALA A 289 -5.78 -0.95 10.26
CA ALA A 289 -4.76 -1.42 11.19
C ALA A 289 -4.97 -0.87 12.62
N THR A 290 -5.45 0.37 12.74
CA THR A 290 -5.73 1.04 14.03
C THR A 290 -7.11 0.75 14.60
N ALA A 291 -7.89 -0.15 13.99
CA ALA A 291 -9.14 -0.62 14.56
C ALA A 291 -8.89 -1.35 15.89
N LYS A 292 -9.79 -1.18 16.86
CA LYS A 292 -9.64 -1.78 18.20
C LYS A 292 -9.37 -3.28 18.19
N GLU A 293 -9.90 -3.96 17.20
CA GLU A 293 -9.74 -5.42 17.00
C GLU A 293 -8.31 -5.82 16.60
N ASN A 294 -7.53 -4.88 16.05
CA ASN A 294 -6.18 -5.11 15.53
C ASN A 294 -5.08 -4.49 16.43
N MET A 295 -5.48 -3.67 17.40
CA MET A 295 -4.54 -3.19 18.39
C MET A 295 -4.14 -4.38 19.26
N SER A 296 -2.91 -4.89 19.06
CA SER A 296 -2.30 -5.83 19.98
C SER A 296 -2.41 -5.22 21.38
N THR A 297 -2.86 -6.03 22.34
CA THR A 297 -2.77 -5.66 23.76
C THR A 297 -1.30 -5.31 23.98
N VAL A 298 -1.03 -4.05 24.27
CA VAL A 298 0.33 -3.65 24.66
C VAL A 298 0.63 -4.46 25.89
N ILE A 299 1.47 -5.49 25.74
CA ILE A 299 2.02 -6.18 26.90
C ILE A 299 2.87 -5.10 27.59
N GLU A 300 2.37 -4.58 28.72
CA GLU A 300 3.16 -3.66 29.54
C GLU A 300 4.55 -4.29 29.69
N PRO A 301 5.63 -3.57 29.32
CA PRO A 301 6.96 -4.10 29.53
C PRO A 301 7.06 -4.48 31.02
N PRO A 302 7.61 -5.65 31.34
CA PRO A 302 7.74 -6.06 32.72
C PRO A 302 8.41 -4.92 33.49
N ALA A 303 7.91 -4.65 34.71
CA ALA A 303 8.44 -3.61 35.55
C ALA A 303 9.97 -3.70 35.59
N PRO A 304 10.70 -2.57 35.49
CA PRO A 304 12.15 -2.59 35.43
C PRO A 304 12.68 -3.43 36.61
N VAL A 305 13.37 -4.52 36.27
CA VAL A 305 13.99 -5.38 37.30
C VAL A 305 15.08 -4.56 37.94
N SER A 306 14.83 -4.11 39.19
CA SER A 306 15.85 -3.47 39.99
C SER A 306 16.86 -4.51 40.41
N ILE A 307 17.95 -4.64 39.63
CA ILE A 307 19.07 -5.48 40.02
C ILE A 307 19.83 -4.75 41.13
N HIS A 308 19.59 -5.16 42.37
CA HIS A 308 20.44 -4.79 43.49
C HIS A 308 21.64 -5.75 43.48
N PRO A 309 22.81 -5.33 43.00
CA PRO A 309 23.99 -6.17 43.13
C PRO A 309 24.30 -6.33 44.61
N ARG A 310 24.22 -7.56 45.12
CA ARG A 310 24.79 -7.85 46.44
C ARG A 310 26.30 -7.68 46.32
N VAL A 311 26.76 -6.51 46.72
CA VAL A 311 28.19 -6.29 46.88
C VAL A 311 28.60 -7.05 48.14
N THR A 312 29.08 -8.28 48.00
CA THR A 312 29.80 -8.99 49.07
C THR A 312 31.18 -8.35 49.12
N VAL A 313 31.34 -7.43 50.06
CA VAL A 313 32.68 -6.92 50.42
C VAL A 313 33.39 -8.08 51.08
N GLN A 314 34.27 -8.78 50.38
CA GLN A 314 35.23 -9.65 50.99
C GLN A 314 36.16 -8.76 51.85
N GLN A 315 36.02 -8.85 53.15
CA GLN A 315 36.97 -8.23 54.05
C GLN A 315 38.33 -8.81 53.71
N GLY A 316 39.23 -7.99 53.25
CA GLY A 316 40.60 -8.39 53.05
C GLY A 316 41.21 -8.93 54.37
N PRO A 317 42.35 -9.64 54.30
CA PRO A 317 42.96 -10.21 55.46
C PRO A 317 43.16 -9.16 56.56
N GLY A 318 42.60 -9.41 57.73
CA GLY A 318 42.69 -8.47 58.86
C GLY A 318 44.12 -8.18 59.24
N LEU A 319 44.35 -7.04 59.88
CA LEU A 319 45.69 -6.58 60.31
C LEU A 319 46.49 -7.66 61.02
N GLY A 320 45.85 -8.63 61.73
CA GLY A 320 46.49 -9.78 62.33
C GLY A 320 47.09 -10.79 61.34
N ALA A 321 46.43 -11.02 60.22
CA ALA A 321 46.95 -11.92 59.20
C ALA A 321 48.12 -11.26 58.42
N VAL A 322 48.03 -9.96 58.16
CA VAL A 322 49.14 -9.22 57.52
C VAL A 322 50.34 -9.13 58.46
N GLY A 323 50.13 -8.86 59.76
CA GLY A 323 51.17 -8.87 60.77
C GLY A 323 51.83 -10.23 60.99
N GLY A 324 51.02 -11.29 60.97
CA GLY A 324 51.53 -12.69 61.04
C GLY A 324 52.41 -13.06 59.85
N ALA A 325 51.98 -12.68 58.63
CA ALA A 325 52.75 -12.92 57.38
C ALA A 325 54.09 -12.16 57.38
N PHE A 326 54.06 -10.91 57.91
CA PHE A 326 55.28 -10.11 58.03
C PHE A 326 56.23 -10.69 59.08
N ALA A 327 55.77 -11.13 60.24
CA ALA A 327 56.56 -11.74 61.30
C ALA A 327 57.22 -13.08 60.85
N THR A 328 56.45 -13.93 60.20
CA THR A 328 56.96 -15.21 59.61
C THR A 328 57.97 -14.95 58.50
N GLY A 329 57.73 -13.97 57.62
CA GLY A 329 58.71 -13.59 56.58
C GLY A 329 60.01 -13.06 57.13
N ALA A 330 59.93 -12.23 58.20
CA ALA A 330 61.13 -11.68 58.88
C ALA A 330 61.94 -12.77 59.62
N LEU A 331 61.23 -13.69 60.24
CA LEU A 331 61.89 -14.84 60.92
C LEU A 331 62.57 -15.79 59.93
N LEU A 332 61.96 -16.11 58.82
CA LEU A 332 62.56 -16.92 57.78
C LEU A 332 63.74 -16.22 57.09
N GLY A 333 63.64 -14.91 56.86
CA GLY A 333 64.73 -14.11 56.34
C GLY A 333 65.94 -14.01 57.28
N TRP A 334 65.68 -13.94 58.61
CA TRP A 334 66.75 -13.92 59.63
C TRP A 334 67.45 -15.29 59.77
N LEU A 335 66.67 -16.38 59.71
CA LEU A 335 67.19 -17.75 59.77
C LEU A 335 68.01 -18.12 58.48
N GLY A 336 67.58 -17.62 57.33
CA GLY A 336 68.32 -17.81 56.08
C GLY A 336 69.70 -17.10 56.08
N ARG A 337 69.82 -15.98 56.77
CA ARG A 337 71.06 -15.21 56.86
C ARG A 337 72.13 -15.81 57.77
N ARG A 338 71.78 -16.81 58.59
CA ARG A 338 72.70 -17.51 59.51
C ARG A 338 73.41 -18.72 58.87
N LYS A 339 73.07 -19.02 57.64
CA LYS A 339 73.63 -20.19 56.89
C LYS A 339 74.52 -19.81 55.69
N SER A 340 74.87 -18.57 55.51
CA SER A 340 75.83 -18.11 54.54
C SER A 340 77.08 -17.56 55.19
#